data_df38f8e21432a0bd490256daf287de92
#
_entry.id   df38f8e21432a0bd490256daf287de92
#
_cell.length_a   1.000
_cell.length_b   1.000
_cell.length_c   1.000
_cell.angle_alpha   90.00
_cell.angle_beta   90.00
_cell.angle_gamma   90.00
#
_symmetry.space_group_name_H-M   'P 1'
#
loop_
_entity.id
_entity.type
_entity.pdbx_description
1 polymer ?
#
loop_
_entity_poly.entity_id
_entity_poly.type
_entity_poly.pdbx_seq_one_letter_code
_entity_poly.pdbx_strand_id
1 'polypeptide(L)'
;MFFGGLLLSAMTLVGCTDEYDDWAEPQSNPQEETAAALPGYTATGVATVIDLETITDDSVQIISLSSAQLPEGATLGNIRVEFTEGATSMTVDLDNEGKASKADIQSLIETLYGKAVETRTLNGHVYANVIIGGQTFLVDAGTVSVQAIPELVFADYYYIIGLLNNWDTSSTDVQMYRDAEGVYSYTTQWTSEVSPYGISSPPITTSEVGTEPMAMVTTVY
;
A
#
# COMPACT_ATOMS: atom_id res chain seq x y z
N MET A 1 10.65 -70.91 -1.53
CA MET A 1 11.53 -70.36 -0.50
C MET A 1 12.02 -68.98 -0.95
N PHE A 2 11.37 -67.92 -0.48
CA PHE A 2 11.83 -66.58 -0.72
C PHE A 2 12.07 -65.92 0.62
N PHE A 3 13.33 -65.60 0.88
CA PHE A 3 13.77 -64.84 2.04
C PHE A 3 13.52 -63.33 1.76
N GLY A 4 12.54 -62.78 2.44
CA GLY A 4 12.35 -61.33 2.50
C GLY A 4 13.30 -60.69 3.48
N GLY A 5 14.29 -59.96 2.99
CA GLY A 5 15.18 -59.16 3.82
C GLY A 5 14.47 -57.90 4.30
N LEU A 6 14.24 -57.82 5.61
CA LEU A 6 13.76 -56.62 6.30
C LEU A 6 14.93 -55.66 6.49
N LEU A 7 15.02 -54.62 5.67
CA LEU A 7 15.98 -53.52 5.86
C LEU A 7 15.47 -52.61 6.97
N LEU A 8 16.02 -52.79 8.17
CA LEU A 8 15.80 -51.87 9.29
C LEU A 8 16.68 -50.65 9.05
N SER A 9 16.10 -49.56 8.56
CA SER A 9 16.76 -48.26 8.55
C SER A 9 16.91 -47.76 9.97
N ALA A 10 18.13 -47.80 10.47
CA ALA A 10 18.50 -47.13 11.72
C ALA A 10 18.44 -45.61 11.49
N MET A 11 17.43 -44.95 12.02
CA MET A 11 17.44 -43.52 12.20
C MET A 11 18.50 -43.18 13.26
N THR A 12 19.64 -42.71 12.82
CA THR A 12 20.60 -42.07 13.72
C THR A 12 20.00 -40.74 14.16
N LEU A 13 19.51 -40.69 15.39
CA LEU A 13 19.28 -39.46 16.11
C LEU A 13 20.63 -38.77 16.27
N VAL A 14 20.95 -37.83 15.40
CA VAL A 14 22.04 -36.89 15.63
C VAL A 14 21.55 -36.00 16.78
N GLY A 15 22.04 -36.32 17.98
CA GLY A 15 21.83 -35.49 19.16
C GLY A 15 22.42 -34.09 18.92
N CYS A 16 21.72 -33.11 19.39
CA CYS A 16 22.19 -31.74 19.47
C CYS A 16 23.56 -31.75 20.16
N THR A 17 24.59 -31.38 19.45
CA THR A 17 25.84 -30.95 20.08
C THR A 17 25.58 -29.57 20.66
N ASP A 18 25.68 -29.49 21.99
CA ASP A 18 25.60 -28.22 22.74
C ASP A 18 26.82 -27.34 22.40
N GLU A 19 26.74 -26.63 21.29
CA GLU A 19 27.56 -25.44 21.02
C GLU A 19 26.65 -24.25 21.12
N TYR A 20 26.64 -23.64 22.31
CA TYR A 20 25.86 -22.41 22.62
C TYR A 20 26.49 -21.15 22.04
N ASP A 21 27.28 -21.22 20.99
CA ASP A 21 27.89 -20.05 20.36
C ASP A 21 27.04 -19.41 19.26
N ASP A 22 25.90 -20.01 18.91
CA ASP A 22 25.02 -19.55 17.83
C ASP A 22 24.10 -18.37 18.15
N TRP A 23 24.06 -17.93 19.41
CA TRP A 23 23.17 -16.82 19.75
C TRP A 23 23.71 -15.43 19.33
N ALA A 24 24.95 -15.34 18.89
CA ALA A 24 25.57 -14.12 18.38
C ALA A 24 25.38 -13.94 16.85
N GLU A 25 25.02 -14.99 16.14
CA GLU A 25 24.61 -14.91 14.74
C GLU A 25 23.12 -15.22 14.67
N PRO A 26 22.26 -14.22 14.38
CA PRO A 26 20.86 -14.51 14.14
C PRO A 26 20.80 -15.49 13.00
N GLN A 27 20.43 -16.73 13.28
CA GLN A 27 20.10 -17.70 12.25
C GLN A 27 19.01 -17.06 11.42
N SER A 28 19.33 -16.63 10.22
CA SER A 28 18.34 -16.34 9.21
C SER A 28 17.65 -17.68 8.93
N ASN A 29 16.56 -17.91 9.64
CA ASN A 29 15.68 -19.01 9.33
C ASN A 29 15.05 -18.70 7.98
N PRO A 30 15.42 -19.36 6.89
CA PRO A 30 14.75 -19.18 5.61
C PRO A 30 13.38 -19.84 5.73
N GLN A 31 12.44 -19.13 6.39
CA GLN A 31 11.05 -19.58 6.56
C GLN A 31 10.19 -19.23 5.36
N GLU A 32 10.77 -18.70 4.32
CA GLU A 32 10.05 -18.56 3.06
C GLU A 32 10.21 -19.88 2.32
N GLU A 33 9.13 -20.67 2.34
CA GLU A 33 9.04 -21.83 1.45
C GLU A 33 9.25 -21.33 0.02
N THR A 34 10.16 -21.97 -0.71
CA THR A 34 10.35 -21.64 -2.12
C THR A 34 9.05 -21.89 -2.85
N ALA A 35 8.46 -20.82 -3.41
CA ALA A 35 7.20 -20.92 -4.14
C ALA A 35 7.37 -21.84 -5.35
N ALA A 36 6.44 -22.78 -5.53
CA ALA A 36 6.42 -23.74 -6.62
C ALA A 36 5.37 -23.34 -7.65
N ALA A 37 5.70 -23.47 -8.94
CA ALA A 37 4.70 -23.30 -9.98
C ALA A 37 3.69 -24.46 -9.98
N LEU A 38 2.40 -24.15 -10.01
CA LEU A 38 1.35 -25.13 -10.19
C LEU A 38 0.94 -25.14 -11.67
N PRO A 39 1.10 -26.26 -12.39
CA PRO A 39 0.77 -26.31 -13.81
C PRO A 39 -0.68 -25.87 -14.09
N GLY A 40 -0.83 -24.91 -15.00
CA GLY A 40 -2.15 -24.38 -15.37
C GLY A 40 -2.72 -23.35 -14.39
N TYR A 41 -2.04 -23.00 -13.31
CA TYR A 41 -2.41 -21.91 -12.42
C TYR A 41 -1.55 -20.69 -12.71
N THR A 42 -2.13 -19.71 -13.40
CA THR A 42 -1.44 -18.48 -13.80
C THR A 42 -2.34 -17.29 -13.58
N ALA A 43 -1.74 -16.17 -13.21
CA ALA A 43 -2.41 -14.89 -13.10
C ALA A 43 -2.14 -14.03 -14.34
N THR A 44 -3.12 -13.23 -14.71
CA THR A 44 -3.01 -12.22 -15.77
C THR A 44 -3.58 -10.92 -15.25
N GLY A 45 -2.83 -9.83 -15.34
CA GLY A 45 -3.32 -8.49 -14.98
C GLY A 45 -4.47 -8.04 -15.87
N VAL A 46 -5.39 -7.24 -15.32
CA VAL A 46 -6.46 -6.65 -16.14
C VAL A 46 -5.86 -5.71 -17.18
N ALA A 47 -6.42 -5.75 -18.40
CA ALA A 47 -5.91 -4.96 -19.53
C ALA A 47 -6.40 -3.50 -19.51
N THR A 48 -7.49 -3.23 -18.78
CA THR A 48 -8.07 -1.87 -18.68
C THR A 48 -7.39 -1.10 -17.56
N VAL A 49 -7.22 0.22 -17.77
CA VAL A 49 -6.75 1.09 -16.70
C VAL A 49 -7.79 1.14 -15.58
N ILE A 50 -7.33 0.93 -14.37
CA ILE A 50 -8.14 0.98 -13.15
C ILE A 50 -8.15 2.45 -12.68
N ASP A 51 -9.24 3.15 -12.90
CA ASP A 51 -9.43 4.53 -12.43
C ASP A 51 -10.22 4.49 -11.13
N LEU A 52 -9.53 4.68 -10.00
CA LEU A 52 -10.15 4.54 -8.67
C LEU A 52 -11.21 5.60 -8.40
N GLU A 53 -11.13 6.78 -9.03
CA GLU A 53 -12.16 7.83 -8.92
C GLU A 53 -13.52 7.36 -9.46
N THR A 54 -13.51 6.52 -10.50
CA THR A 54 -14.75 6.07 -11.15
C THR A 54 -15.35 4.83 -10.51
N ILE A 55 -14.62 4.16 -9.62
CA ILE A 55 -15.07 2.93 -8.98
C ILE A 55 -15.86 3.25 -7.73
N THR A 56 -17.13 2.85 -7.72
CA THR A 56 -18.05 3.03 -6.60
C THR A 56 -18.06 1.86 -5.61
N ASP A 57 -17.57 0.71 -6.04
CA ASP A 57 -17.49 -0.50 -5.21
C ASP A 57 -16.26 -0.46 -4.30
N ASP A 58 -16.33 -1.10 -3.14
CA ASP A 58 -15.22 -1.20 -2.19
C ASP A 58 -14.10 -2.13 -2.67
N SER A 59 -14.31 -2.87 -3.75
CA SER A 59 -13.34 -3.79 -4.33
C SER A 59 -13.19 -3.59 -5.83
N VAL A 60 -11.99 -3.89 -6.34
CA VAL A 60 -11.63 -3.70 -7.75
C VAL A 60 -10.92 -4.93 -8.30
N GLN A 61 -11.27 -5.31 -9.53
CA GLN A 61 -10.61 -6.40 -10.25
C GLN A 61 -9.20 -6.00 -10.64
N ILE A 62 -8.20 -6.74 -10.14
CA ILE A 62 -6.79 -6.51 -10.41
C ILE A 62 -6.22 -7.54 -11.37
N ILE A 63 -6.57 -8.82 -11.16
CA ILE A 63 -6.09 -9.93 -11.96
C ILE A 63 -7.22 -10.86 -12.34
N SER A 64 -6.98 -11.62 -13.39
CA SER A 64 -7.75 -12.82 -13.70
C SER A 64 -6.88 -14.06 -13.43
N LEU A 65 -7.42 -15.02 -12.71
CA LEU A 65 -6.76 -16.28 -12.44
C LEU A 65 -7.23 -17.31 -13.45
N SER A 66 -6.30 -18.03 -14.07
CA SER A 66 -6.69 -19.22 -14.85
C SER A 66 -7.27 -20.28 -13.90
N SER A 67 -8.30 -20.96 -14.33
CA SER A 67 -8.85 -22.08 -13.55
C SER A 67 -7.81 -23.20 -13.50
N ALA A 68 -7.01 -23.22 -12.44
CA ALA A 68 -6.15 -24.36 -12.16
C ALA A 68 -7.02 -25.58 -11.84
N GLN A 69 -6.68 -26.70 -12.40
CA GLN A 69 -7.15 -27.95 -11.84
C GLN A 69 -6.33 -28.19 -10.57
N LEU A 70 -6.85 -27.75 -9.45
CA LEU A 70 -6.26 -28.09 -8.18
C LEU A 70 -6.27 -29.63 -8.03
N PRO A 71 -5.24 -30.21 -7.40
CA PRO A 71 -5.24 -31.62 -7.04
C PRO A 71 -6.52 -31.98 -6.24
N GLU A 72 -6.96 -33.22 -6.35
CA GLU A 72 -8.14 -33.71 -5.61
C GLU A 72 -7.97 -33.47 -4.10
N GLY A 73 -8.95 -32.82 -3.48
CA GLY A 73 -8.92 -32.48 -2.06
C GLY A 73 -8.08 -31.25 -1.71
N ALA A 74 -7.53 -30.55 -2.70
CA ALA A 74 -6.86 -29.27 -2.47
C ALA A 74 -7.84 -28.11 -2.40
N THR A 75 -7.53 -27.12 -1.56
CA THR A 75 -8.25 -25.85 -1.48
C THR A 75 -7.29 -24.69 -1.70
N LEU A 76 -7.79 -23.64 -2.36
CA LEU A 76 -7.05 -22.40 -2.58
C LEU A 76 -7.34 -21.43 -1.44
N GLY A 77 -6.30 -20.76 -0.95
CA GLY A 77 -6.43 -19.71 0.05
C GLY A 77 -5.35 -18.66 -0.11
N ASN A 78 -5.53 -17.52 0.53
CA ASN A 78 -4.56 -16.41 0.59
C ASN A 78 -3.88 -16.09 -0.74
N ILE A 79 -4.66 -15.60 -1.69
CA ILE A 79 -4.14 -15.06 -2.93
C ILE A 79 -3.63 -13.65 -2.64
N ARG A 80 -2.41 -13.36 -3.04
CA ARG A 80 -1.80 -12.05 -2.82
C ARG A 80 -0.90 -11.66 -3.98
N VAL A 81 -0.72 -10.36 -4.16
CA VAL A 81 0.25 -9.81 -5.11
C VAL A 81 1.27 -8.99 -4.33
N GLU A 82 2.53 -9.28 -4.55
CA GLU A 82 3.64 -8.46 -4.08
C GLU A 82 4.03 -7.48 -5.18
N PHE A 83 3.65 -6.21 -5.01
CA PHE A 83 4.00 -5.13 -5.93
C PHE A 83 5.32 -4.51 -5.52
N THR A 84 6.14 -4.18 -6.51
CA THR A 84 7.48 -3.64 -6.27
C THR A 84 7.75 -2.45 -7.16
N GLU A 85 8.33 -1.39 -6.56
CA GLU A 85 8.86 -0.23 -7.27
C GLU A 85 10.22 0.14 -6.67
N GLY A 86 11.27 0.02 -7.46
CA GLY A 86 12.65 0.21 -6.99
C GLY A 86 13.01 -0.76 -5.86
N ALA A 87 13.29 -0.24 -4.67
CA ALA A 87 13.61 -1.02 -3.46
C ALA A 87 12.42 -1.20 -2.51
N THR A 88 11.25 -0.66 -2.85
CA THR A 88 10.05 -0.72 -2.01
C THR A 88 9.11 -1.77 -2.54
N SER A 89 8.60 -2.62 -1.66
CA SER A 89 7.56 -3.59 -1.98
C SER A 89 6.37 -3.45 -1.02
N MET A 90 5.19 -3.80 -1.53
CA MET A 90 3.96 -3.84 -0.76
C MET A 90 3.10 -5.01 -1.21
N THR A 91 2.57 -5.77 -0.26
CA THR A 91 1.70 -6.91 -0.52
C THR A 91 0.24 -6.48 -0.42
N VAL A 92 -0.56 -6.90 -1.38
CA VAL A 92 -2.01 -6.70 -1.41
C VAL A 92 -2.69 -8.06 -1.48
N ASP A 93 -3.60 -8.30 -0.55
CA ASP A 93 -4.41 -9.51 -0.52
C ASP A 93 -5.56 -9.41 -1.53
N LEU A 94 -5.87 -10.54 -2.16
CA LEU A 94 -6.93 -10.66 -3.13
C LEU A 94 -7.97 -11.69 -2.68
N ASP A 95 -9.19 -11.51 -3.13
CA ASP A 95 -10.20 -12.55 -3.04
C ASP A 95 -9.98 -13.66 -4.08
N ASN A 96 -10.80 -14.69 -4.03
CA ASN A 96 -10.72 -15.83 -4.96
C ASN A 96 -11.05 -15.47 -6.42
N GLU A 97 -11.61 -14.30 -6.65
CA GLU A 97 -11.93 -13.77 -7.98
C GLU A 97 -10.78 -12.91 -8.52
N GLY A 98 -9.78 -12.58 -7.70
CA GLY A 98 -8.65 -11.71 -8.05
C GLY A 98 -8.96 -10.24 -7.88
N LYS A 99 -9.88 -9.90 -6.97
CA LYS A 99 -10.19 -8.52 -6.60
C LYS A 99 -9.45 -8.12 -5.32
N ALA A 100 -9.01 -6.88 -5.27
CA ALA A 100 -8.45 -6.23 -4.09
C ALA A 100 -9.43 -5.21 -3.51
N SER A 101 -9.22 -4.83 -2.26
CA SER A 101 -9.86 -3.63 -1.70
C SER A 101 -9.42 -2.37 -2.46
N LYS A 102 -10.38 -1.50 -2.80
CA LYS A 102 -10.08 -0.19 -3.41
C LYS A 102 -9.12 0.62 -2.55
N ALA A 103 -9.32 0.60 -1.23
CA ALA A 103 -8.46 1.30 -0.27
C ALA A 103 -7.03 0.76 -0.24
N ASP A 104 -6.84 -0.55 -0.40
CA ASP A 104 -5.50 -1.15 -0.44
C ASP A 104 -4.75 -0.75 -1.72
N ILE A 105 -5.43 -0.69 -2.86
CA ILE A 105 -4.84 -0.23 -4.12
C ILE A 105 -4.50 1.26 -4.06
N GLN A 106 -5.35 2.11 -3.46
CA GLN A 106 -5.05 3.50 -3.21
C GLN A 106 -3.79 3.64 -2.34
N SER A 107 -3.73 2.94 -1.21
CA SER A 107 -2.60 2.94 -0.29
C SER A 107 -1.31 2.43 -0.95
N LEU A 108 -1.41 1.39 -1.78
CA LEU A 108 -0.31 0.86 -2.58
C LEU A 108 0.29 1.94 -3.49
N ILE A 109 -0.57 2.62 -4.27
CA ILE A 109 -0.12 3.65 -5.21
C ILE A 109 0.52 4.81 -4.45
N GLU A 110 -0.10 5.29 -3.38
CA GLU A 110 0.44 6.38 -2.57
C GLU A 110 1.79 6.03 -1.93
N THR A 111 1.96 4.78 -1.51
CA THR A 111 3.20 4.31 -0.89
C THR A 111 4.34 4.18 -1.89
N LEU A 112 4.07 3.62 -3.08
CA LEU A 112 5.10 3.35 -4.08
C LEU A 112 5.41 4.57 -4.96
N TYR A 113 4.41 5.41 -5.26
CA TYR A 113 4.52 6.47 -6.27
C TYR A 113 4.15 7.86 -5.76
N GLY A 114 3.59 7.97 -4.54
CA GLY A 114 3.09 9.22 -3.99
C GLY A 114 1.65 9.53 -4.43
N LYS A 115 1.15 10.72 -4.06
CA LYS A 115 -0.26 11.10 -4.16
C LYS A 115 -0.67 11.77 -5.47
N ALA A 116 0.24 11.86 -6.44
CA ALA A 116 -0.10 12.49 -7.73
C ALA A 116 -1.09 11.63 -8.51
N VAL A 117 -2.17 12.27 -9.01
CA VAL A 117 -3.22 11.61 -9.81
C VAL A 117 -2.71 11.43 -11.23
N GLU A 118 -1.97 10.37 -11.43
CA GLU A 118 -1.35 9.98 -12.71
C GLU A 118 -1.51 8.49 -12.92
N THR A 119 -1.52 8.05 -14.17
CA THR A 119 -1.49 6.62 -14.49
C THR A 119 -0.17 6.00 -14.02
N ARG A 120 -0.26 5.01 -13.15
CA ARG A 120 0.88 4.25 -12.65
C ARG A 120 0.83 2.82 -13.18
N THR A 121 2.00 2.29 -13.50
CA THR A 121 2.13 0.88 -13.87
C THR A 121 2.60 0.10 -12.65
N LEU A 122 1.71 -0.75 -12.14
CA LEU A 122 1.95 -1.59 -10.98
C LEU A 122 2.45 -2.95 -11.45
N ASN A 123 3.71 -3.25 -11.16
CA ASN A 123 4.31 -4.54 -11.49
C ASN A 123 4.36 -5.39 -10.24
N GLY A 124 3.81 -6.58 -10.30
CA GLY A 124 3.70 -7.47 -9.15
C GLY A 124 3.91 -8.93 -9.48
N HIS A 125 4.17 -9.71 -8.43
CA HIS A 125 4.29 -11.15 -8.45
C HIS A 125 3.15 -11.75 -7.64
N VAL A 126 2.43 -12.70 -8.24
CA VAL A 126 1.22 -13.29 -7.65
C VAL A 126 1.55 -14.61 -6.98
N TYR A 127 1.18 -14.71 -5.72
CA TYR A 127 1.32 -15.91 -4.91
C TYR A 127 -0.03 -16.37 -4.38
N ALA A 128 -0.18 -17.65 -4.20
CA ALA A 128 -1.34 -18.25 -3.56
C ALA A 128 -0.92 -19.40 -2.63
N ASN A 129 -1.70 -19.64 -1.61
CA ASN A 129 -1.53 -20.80 -0.76
C ASN A 129 -2.47 -21.93 -1.25
N VAL A 130 -1.93 -23.12 -1.45
CA VAL A 130 -2.70 -24.32 -1.74
C VAL A 130 -2.61 -25.26 -0.54
N ILE A 131 -3.75 -25.65 -0.02
CA ILE A 131 -3.85 -26.53 1.15
C ILE A 131 -4.24 -27.92 0.68
N ILE A 132 -3.38 -28.91 0.94
CA ILE A 132 -3.57 -30.31 0.57
C ILE A 132 -3.32 -31.16 1.81
N GLY A 133 -4.29 -31.94 2.23
CA GLY A 133 -4.15 -32.83 3.39
C GLY A 133 -3.77 -32.11 4.70
N GLY A 134 -4.15 -30.83 4.83
CA GLY A 134 -3.83 -29.99 5.98
C GLY A 134 -2.43 -29.34 5.95
N GLN A 135 -1.68 -29.53 4.87
CA GLN A 135 -0.40 -28.84 4.63
C GLN A 135 -0.60 -27.68 3.66
N THR A 136 0.04 -26.57 3.93
CA THR A 136 0.00 -25.38 3.07
C THR A 136 1.25 -25.33 2.20
N PHE A 137 1.05 -25.11 0.91
CA PHE A 137 2.11 -24.95 -0.08
C PHE A 137 2.00 -23.56 -0.70
N LEU A 138 3.12 -22.87 -0.80
CA LEU A 138 3.20 -21.60 -1.52
C LEU A 138 3.30 -21.87 -3.02
N VAL A 139 2.39 -21.28 -3.78
CA VAL A 139 2.31 -21.42 -5.23
C VAL A 139 2.60 -20.07 -5.88
N ASP A 140 3.48 -20.10 -6.86
CA ASP A 140 3.80 -18.98 -7.75
C ASP A 140 2.85 -19.01 -8.96
N ALA A 141 2.03 -17.98 -9.10
CA ALA A 141 1.10 -17.80 -10.22
C ALA A 141 1.65 -16.86 -11.31
N GLY A 142 2.89 -16.42 -11.17
CA GLY A 142 3.59 -15.59 -12.15
C GLY A 142 3.51 -14.09 -11.89
N THR A 143 4.05 -13.34 -12.84
CA THR A 143 4.10 -11.87 -12.76
C THR A 143 2.93 -11.24 -13.50
N VAL A 144 2.49 -10.09 -12.99
CA VAL A 144 1.41 -9.30 -13.57
C VAL A 144 1.85 -7.84 -13.68
N SER A 145 1.24 -7.14 -14.63
CA SER A 145 1.39 -5.69 -14.77
C SER A 145 0.00 -5.10 -14.99
N VAL A 146 -0.38 -4.14 -14.16
CA VAL A 146 -1.68 -3.45 -14.25
C VAL A 146 -1.47 -1.94 -14.23
N GLN A 147 -2.35 -1.20 -14.86
CA GLN A 147 -2.33 0.25 -14.85
C GLN A 147 -3.43 0.77 -13.94
N ALA A 148 -3.09 1.72 -13.06
CA ALA A 148 -4.05 2.33 -12.16
C ALA A 148 -3.82 3.83 -12.00
N ILE A 149 -4.93 4.55 -11.75
CA ILE A 149 -4.95 5.97 -11.43
C ILE A 149 -5.53 6.08 -10.02
N PRO A 150 -4.80 6.70 -9.06
CA PRO A 150 -5.32 6.90 -7.71
C PRO A 150 -6.45 7.92 -7.69
N GLU A 151 -7.33 7.78 -6.71
CA GLU A 151 -8.32 8.79 -6.39
C GLU A 151 -7.65 10.03 -5.78
N LEU A 152 -8.15 11.22 -6.10
CA LEU A 152 -7.67 12.44 -5.49
C LEU A 152 -8.20 12.56 -4.06
N VAL A 153 -7.34 12.34 -3.08
CA VAL A 153 -7.69 12.45 -1.67
C VAL A 153 -7.22 13.78 -1.11
N PHE A 154 -8.17 14.60 -0.66
CA PHE A 154 -7.88 15.85 0.02
C PHE A 154 -7.74 15.63 1.53
N ALA A 155 -6.69 16.19 2.13
CA ALA A 155 -6.54 16.19 3.58
C ALA A 155 -7.66 17.00 4.24
N ASP A 156 -7.99 16.69 5.50
CA ASP A 156 -9.00 17.45 6.25
C ASP A 156 -8.48 18.83 6.69
N TYR A 157 -7.15 18.97 6.78
CA TYR A 157 -6.50 20.23 7.14
C TYR A 157 -5.07 20.27 6.58
N TYR A 158 -4.54 21.50 6.49
CA TYR A 158 -3.11 21.75 6.24
C TYR A 158 -2.56 22.73 7.27
N TYR A 159 -1.26 22.60 7.56
CA TYR A 159 -0.55 23.56 8.38
C TYR A 159 -0.05 24.74 7.52
N ILE A 160 -0.16 25.95 8.06
CA ILE A 160 0.38 27.14 7.42
C ILE A 160 1.80 27.36 7.95
N ILE A 161 2.76 27.46 7.04
CA ILE A 161 4.13 27.83 7.37
C ILE A 161 4.41 29.20 6.80
N GLY A 162 4.77 30.15 7.69
CA GLY A 162 5.00 31.53 7.30
C GLY A 162 5.22 32.44 8.52
N LEU A 163 4.95 33.73 8.32
CA LEU A 163 5.07 34.70 9.40
C LEU A 163 4.18 34.43 10.62
N LEU A 164 3.05 33.74 10.40
CA LEU A 164 2.11 33.39 11.47
C LEU A 164 2.69 32.40 12.50
N ASN A 165 3.66 31.61 12.10
CA ASN A 165 4.32 30.63 12.95
C ASN A 165 5.86 30.76 12.93
N ASN A 166 6.36 31.97 12.60
CA ASN A 166 7.79 32.27 12.52
C ASN A 166 8.57 31.33 11.59
N TRP A 167 7.96 30.84 10.53
CA TRP A 167 8.54 29.88 9.56
C TRP A 167 8.94 28.55 10.20
N ASP A 168 8.35 28.20 11.35
CA ASP A 168 8.58 26.93 12.01
C ASP A 168 7.85 25.81 11.28
N THR A 169 8.61 24.95 10.58
CA THR A 169 8.08 23.82 9.82
C THR A 169 7.58 22.67 10.71
N SER A 170 7.88 22.70 11.99
CA SER A 170 7.41 21.73 12.97
C SER A 170 6.14 22.17 13.71
N SER A 171 5.75 23.44 13.58
CA SER A 171 4.59 24.02 14.26
C SER A 171 3.28 23.47 13.69
N THR A 172 2.40 23.07 14.58
CA THR A 172 1.04 22.64 14.30
C THR A 172 -0.02 23.63 14.75
N ASP A 173 0.40 24.85 15.14
CA ASP A 173 -0.47 25.84 15.80
C ASP A 173 -1.41 26.56 14.84
N VAL A 174 -1.03 26.64 13.56
CA VAL A 174 -1.80 27.38 12.55
C VAL A 174 -2.27 26.39 11.48
N GLN A 175 -3.56 26.13 11.42
CA GLN A 175 -4.20 25.16 10.53
C GLN A 175 -5.25 25.80 9.64
N MET A 176 -5.28 25.40 8.37
CA MET A 176 -6.42 25.59 7.47
C MET A 176 -7.29 24.35 7.49
N TYR A 177 -8.58 24.50 7.61
CA TYR A 177 -9.53 23.40 7.56
C TYR A 177 -10.23 23.35 6.21
N ARG A 178 -10.56 22.15 5.78
CA ARG A 178 -11.26 21.91 4.52
C ARG A 178 -12.74 22.33 4.65
N ASP A 179 -13.15 23.30 3.82
CA ASP A 179 -14.55 23.75 3.73
C ASP A 179 -15.31 23.00 2.62
N ALA A 180 -14.60 22.71 1.54
CA ALA A 180 -15.10 21.94 0.41
C ALA A 180 -13.94 21.20 -0.23
N GLU A 181 -14.22 20.37 -1.23
CA GLU A 181 -13.22 19.64 -1.98
C GLU A 181 -12.17 20.59 -2.59
N GLY A 182 -10.91 20.42 -2.19
CA GLY A 182 -9.80 21.27 -2.61
C GLY A 182 -9.84 22.73 -2.10
N VAL A 183 -10.82 23.08 -1.23
CA VAL A 183 -10.96 24.43 -0.68
C VAL A 183 -10.66 24.40 0.81
N TYR A 184 -9.69 25.22 1.22
CA TYR A 184 -9.25 25.33 2.61
C TYR A 184 -9.32 26.78 3.05
N SER A 185 -9.83 27.05 4.25
CA SER A 185 -9.89 28.38 4.83
C SER A 185 -9.14 28.48 6.15
N TYR A 186 -8.63 29.67 6.39
CA TYR A 186 -8.07 30.09 7.65
C TYR A 186 -8.50 31.51 7.95
N THR A 187 -9.06 31.75 9.14
CA THR A 187 -9.49 33.08 9.57
C THR A 187 -8.50 33.64 10.58
N THR A 188 -7.96 34.82 10.31
CA THR A 188 -7.07 35.54 11.22
C THR A 188 -7.47 37.02 11.31
N GLN A 189 -7.06 37.66 12.39
CA GLN A 189 -7.20 39.11 12.53
C GLN A 189 -5.97 39.78 11.94
N TRP A 190 -6.19 40.79 11.10
CA TRP A 190 -5.12 41.63 10.62
C TRP A 190 -4.60 42.50 11.77
N THR A 191 -3.34 42.30 12.14
CA THR A 191 -2.61 43.25 12.95
C THR A 191 -1.77 44.10 12.01
N SER A 192 -2.01 45.33 12.04
CA SER A 192 -1.80 46.46 11.17
C SER A 192 -0.50 46.66 10.42
N GLU A 193 0.38 45.75 10.14
CA GLU A 193 1.59 46.16 9.37
C GLU A 193 2.12 45.15 8.35
N VAL A 194 1.86 43.86 8.48
CA VAL A 194 2.44 42.88 7.56
C VAL A 194 1.42 41.81 7.22
N SER A 195 1.10 41.68 5.94
CA SER A 195 0.40 40.49 5.46
C SER A 195 1.19 39.24 5.82
N PRO A 196 0.55 38.16 6.33
CA PRO A 196 1.24 36.90 6.61
C PRO A 196 1.95 36.30 5.40
N TYR A 197 1.70 36.82 4.23
CA TYR A 197 2.28 36.38 2.94
C TYR A 197 3.25 37.40 2.34
N GLY A 198 3.72 38.40 3.11
CA GLY A 198 4.64 39.42 2.59
C GLY A 198 3.99 40.46 1.67
N ILE A 199 2.65 40.44 1.54
CA ILE A 199 1.89 41.46 0.82
C ILE A 199 1.64 42.59 1.81
N SER A 200 2.22 43.78 1.60
CA SER A 200 1.87 44.95 2.38
C SER A 200 0.43 45.34 2.12
N SER A 201 -0.44 45.30 3.13
CA SER A 201 -1.74 45.89 3.05
C SER A 201 -1.61 47.42 2.95
N PRO A 202 -2.45 48.11 2.17
CA PRO A 202 -2.48 49.56 2.21
C PRO A 202 -2.77 50.01 3.65
N PRO A 203 -2.22 51.13 4.10
CA PRO A 203 -2.46 51.66 5.45
C PRO A 203 -3.95 51.85 5.66
N ILE A 204 -4.54 51.05 6.55
CA ILE A 204 -5.92 51.24 6.98
C ILE A 204 -5.90 52.47 7.87
N THR A 205 -6.45 53.54 7.35
CA THR A 205 -6.73 54.74 8.18
C THR A 205 -7.83 54.39 9.16
N THR A 206 -7.42 54.15 10.38
CA THR A 206 -8.19 54.20 11.64
C THR A 206 -9.66 53.88 11.61
N SER A 207 -10.01 52.79 12.25
CA SER A 207 -11.18 52.43 13.04
C SER A 207 -12.05 51.28 12.57
N GLU A 208 -11.64 50.47 11.65
CA GLU A 208 -12.36 49.22 11.39
C GLU A 208 -11.45 48.03 11.70
N VAL A 209 -11.70 47.42 12.85
CA VAL A 209 -11.25 46.03 13.10
C VAL A 209 -12.13 45.19 12.22
N GLY A 210 -11.71 45.05 10.96
CA GLY A 210 -12.38 44.15 10.01
C GLY A 210 -12.07 42.72 10.34
N THR A 211 -13.03 41.99 10.85
CA THR A 211 -13.06 40.52 10.83
C THR A 211 -13.58 40.11 9.46
N GLU A 212 -12.74 40.22 8.45
CA GLU A 212 -13.06 39.66 7.14
C GLU A 212 -12.47 38.23 7.07
N PRO A 213 -13.27 37.22 6.75
CA PRO A 213 -12.72 35.88 6.50
C PRO A 213 -11.89 35.94 5.23
N MET A 214 -10.61 35.63 5.35
CA MET A 214 -9.76 35.52 4.19
C MET A 214 -9.84 34.08 3.66
N ALA A 215 -10.61 33.89 2.61
CA ALA A 215 -10.63 32.65 1.88
C ALA A 215 -9.33 32.55 1.06
N MET A 216 -8.46 31.63 1.43
CA MET A 216 -7.28 31.31 0.65
C MET A 216 -7.59 30.09 -0.20
N VAL A 217 -7.83 30.30 -1.49
CA VAL A 217 -7.92 29.22 -2.45
C VAL A 217 -6.49 28.82 -2.81
N THR A 218 -5.97 27.78 -2.18
CA THR A 218 -4.73 27.16 -2.61
C THR A 218 -5.10 25.89 -3.36
N THR A 219 -5.01 25.93 -4.67
CA THR A 219 -5.14 24.71 -5.49
C THR A 219 -3.82 23.95 -5.31
N VAL A 220 -3.87 22.82 -4.61
CA VAL A 220 -2.75 21.89 -4.50
C VAL A 220 -2.92 20.89 -5.64
N TYR A 221 -2.01 20.91 -6.58
CA TYR A 221 -1.91 19.92 -7.65
C TYR A 221 -1.03 18.75 -7.23
#